data_7066e3f123905c5cab9ea25eebaaa0d4
#
_entry.id   7066e3f123905c5cab9ea25eebaaa0d4
#
_cell.length_a   1.000
_cell.length_b   1.000
_cell.length_c   1.000
_cell.angle_alpha   90.00
_cell.angle_beta   90.00
_cell.angle_gamma   90.00
#
_symmetry.space_group_name_H-M   'P 1'
#
loop_
_entity.id
_entity.type
_entity.pdbx_description
1 polymer ?
#
loop_
_entity_poly.entity_id
_entity_poly.type
_entity_poly.pdbx_seq_one_letter_code
_entity_poly.pdbx_strand_id
1 'polypeptide(L)'
;MLEIHGASGCGNNWAYGFNSIGPKNHNIFHEKIQNLLEKIDFLGGFFTIQGLAGGTGSGVGTYFSEFIKELFPSKILMNCLIWPYSRGEIIVQSMNTLLTIVHSSISSDGLIICDNDKASEICLNSLNIKNPTFDHMNSVISQDLRSVFLPVQ
;
A
#
# COMPACT_ATOMS: atom_id res chain seq x y z
N MET A 1 -6.08 16.61 -4.36
CA MET A 1 -5.97 15.29 -3.69
C MET A 1 -7.36 14.70 -3.58
N LEU A 2 -7.56 13.46 -3.99
CA LEU A 2 -8.85 12.76 -3.87
C LEU A 2 -8.76 11.84 -2.64
N GLU A 3 -9.58 12.09 -1.64
CA GLU A 3 -9.60 11.32 -0.39
C GLU A 3 -10.92 10.55 -0.25
N ILE A 4 -10.85 9.34 0.28
CA ILE A 4 -12.02 8.56 0.68
C ILE A 4 -11.95 8.43 2.18
N HIS A 5 -12.86 9.09 2.87
CA HIS A 5 -12.97 9.03 4.31
C HIS A 5 -14.04 8.03 4.72
N GLY A 6 -13.67 7.05 5.54
CA GLY A 6 -14.62 6.19 6.25
C GLY A 6 -14.98 6.78 7.60
N ALA A 7 -16.20 6.56 8.09
CA ALA A 7 -16.63 6.99 9.42
C ALA A 7 -15.88 6.26 10.56
N SER A 8 -15.30 5.09 10.28
CA SER A 8 -14.50 4.29 11.21
C SER A 8 -13.46 3.48 10.45
N GLY A 9 -12.36 3.13 11.11
CA GLY A 9 -11.39 2.19 10.56
C GLY A 9 -11.92 0.74 10.51
N CYS A 10 -11.10 -0.18 9.97
CA CYS A 10 -11.48 -1.60 9.83
C CYS A 10 -11.14 -2.46 11.06
N GLY A 11 -10.88 -1.87 12.23
CA GLY A 11 -10.61 -2.59 13.49
C GLY A 11 -9.41 -3.55 13.39
N ASN A 12 -8.39 -3.22 12.59
CA ASN A 12 -7.26 -4.09 12.30
C ASN A 12 -7.65 -5.48 11.75
N ASN A 13 -8.78 -5.58 11.05
CA ASN A 13 -9.31 -6.83 10.52
C ASN A 13 -9.32 -6.78 8.99
N TRP A 14 -8.42 -7.55 8.37
CA TRP A 14 -8.29 -7.67 6.92
C TRP A 14 -9.61 -8.10 6.27
N ALA A 15 -10.24 -9.16 6.79
CA ALA A 15 -11.46 -9.72 6.20
C ALA A 15 -12.63 -8.73 6.25
N TYR A 16 -12.74 -7.93 7.32
CA TYR A 16 -13.74 -6.86 7.39
C TYR A 16 -13.45 -5.74 6.39
N GLY A 17 -12.18 -5.35 6.26
CA GLY A 17 -11.75 -4.39 5.26
C GLY A 17 -12.06 -4.86 3.84
N PHE A 18 -11.64 -6.07 3.49
CA PHE A 18 -11.77 -6.65 2.16
C PHE A 18 -13.22 -6.97 1.79
N ASN A 19 -13.96 -7.71 2.66
CA ASN A 19 -15.30 -8.21 2.32
C ASN A 19 -16.45 -7.25 2.62
N SER A 20 -16.23 -6.22 3.47
CA SER A 20 -17.32 -5.33 3.89
C SER A 20 -17.08 -3.88 3.48
N ILE A 21 -15.94 -3.31 3.86
CA ILE A 21 -15.67 -1.89 3.61
C ILE A 21 -15.26 -1.65 2.15
N GLY A 22 -14.46 -2.54 1.56
CA GLY A 22 -14.09 -2.48 0.14
C GLY A 22 -15.33 -2.41 -0.77
N PRO A 23 -16.22 -3.43 -0.73
CA PRO A 23 -17.45 -3.44 -1.54
C PRO A 23 -18.38 -2.25 -1.30
N LYS A 24 -18.52 -1.76 -0.07
CA LYS A 24 -19.31 -0.57 0.24
C LYS A 24 -18.82 0.68 -0.47
N ASN A 25 -17.52 0.77 -0.72
CA ASN A 25 -16.88 1.91 -1.36
C ASN A 25 -16.62 1.70 -2.87
N HIS A 26 -17.08 0.58 -3.43
CA HIS A 26 -16.83 0.20 -4.83
C HIS A 26 -17.15 1.34 -5.82
N ASN A 27 -18.36 1.88 -5.75
CA ASN A 27 -18.81 2.95 -6.65
C ASN A 27 -17.98 4.23 -6.48
N ILE A 28 -17.60 4.55 -5.23
CA ILE A 28 -16.76 5.71 -4.94
C ILE A 28 -15.35 5.51 -5.52
N PHE A 29 -14.80 4.30 -5.41
CA PHE A 29 -13.51 3.97 -6.03
C PHE A 29 -13.57 4.10 -7.55
N HIS A 30 -14.60 3.53 -8.17
CA HIS A 30 -14.81 3.61 -9.62
C HIS A 30 -14.88 5.06 -10.11
N GLU A 31 -15.75 5.87 -9.51
CA GLU A 31 -15.92 7.29 -9.87
C GLU A 31 -14.60 8.06 -9.70
N LYS A 32 -13.87 7.84 -8.59
CA LYS A 32 -12.61 8.54 -8.35
C LYS A 32 -11.51 8.14 -9.33
N ILE A 33 -11.43 6.87 -9.71
CA ILE A 33 -10.48 6.43 -10.75
C ILE A 33 -10.84 7.08 -12.09
N GLN A 34 -12.10 7.06 -12.50
CA GLN A 34 -12.54 7.70 -13.74
C GLN A 34 -12.17 9.18 -13.77
N ASN A 35 -12.48 9.92 -12.70
CA ASN A 35 -12.13 11.33 -12.57
C ASN A 35 -10.63 11.63 -12.62
N LEU A 36 -9.78 10.67 -12.22
CA LEU A 36 -8.33 10.78 -12.35
C LEU A 36 -7.88 10.52 -13.80
N LEU A 37 -8.47 9.50 -14.42
CA LEU A 37 -8.12 9.10 -15.80
C LEU A 37 -8.50 10.16 -16.83
N GLU A 38 -9.61 10.88 -16.62
CA GLU A 38 -10.01 12.00 -17.49
C GLU A 38 -9.01 13.15 -17.52
N LYS A 39 -8.08 13.21 -16.55
CA LYS A 39 -7.08 14.28 -16.43
C LYS A 39 -5.72 13.91 -17.01
N ILE A 40 -5.58 12.71 -17.53
CA ILE A 40 -4.30 12.21 -18.06
C ILE A 40 -4.44 11.80 -19.52
N ASP A 41 -3.46 12.14 -20.32
CA ASP A 41 -3.45 11.80 -21.74
C ASP A 41 -3.06 10.33 -22.00
N PHE A 42 -2.25 9.75 -21.11
CA PHE A 42 -1.77 8.39 -21.24
C PHE A 42 -1.65 7.67 -19.91
N LEU A 43 -2.31 6.52 -19.78
CA LEU A 43 -2.20 5.63 -18.65
C LEU A 43 -1.12 4.56 -18.89
N GLY A 44 0.03 4.68 -18.26
CA GLY A 44 1.10 3.66 -18.29
C GLY A 44 0.80 2.47 -17.38
N GLY A 45 0.32 2.72 -16.18
CA GLY A 45 0.02 1.72 -15.16
C GLY A 45 -0.41 2.35 -13.84
N PHE A 46 -0.49 1.53 -12.81
CA PHE A 46 -0.82 1.94 -11.46
C PHE A 46 0.30 1.56 -10.48
N PHE A 47 0.54 2.44 -9.53
CA PHE A 47 1.42 2.18 -8.40
C PHE A 47 0.66 2.45 -7.11
N THR A 48 0.52 1.42 -6.28
CA THR A 48 -0.17 1.51 -4.98
C THR A 48 0.83 1.36 -3.84
N ILE A 49 0.57 2.02 -2.73
CA ILE A 49 1.36 1.90 -1.50
C ILE A 49 0.39 1.58 -0.37
N GLN A 50 0.63 0.48 0.33
CA GLN A 50 -0.25 0.03 1.41
C GLN A 50 0.50 -0.66 2.55
N GLY A 51 -0.04 -0.52 3.77
CA GLY A 51 0.48 -1.21 4.94
C GLY A 51 -0.12 -2.61 5.09
N LEU A 52 0.65 -3.56 5.60
CA LEU A 52 0.27 -4.97 5.74
C LEU A 52 -0.42 -5.33 7.06
N ALA A 53 -0.16 -4.57 8.12
CA ALA A 53 -0.53 -4.97 9.49
C ALA A 53 -1.97 -4.68 9.88
N GLY A 54 -2.53 -3.58 9.41
CA GLY A 54 -3.86 -3.11 9.80
C GLY A 54 -5.00 -3.74 9.00
N GLY A 55 -6.22 -3.23 9.16
CA GLY A 55 -7.39 -3.71 8.41
C GLY A 55 -7.70 -2.87 7.16
N THR A 56 -7.47 -1.56 7.22
CA THR A 56 -7.75 -0.65 6.09
C THR A 56 -6.68 -0.76 5.02
N GLY A 57 -5.42 -0.48 5.35
CA GLY A 57 -4.31 -0.57 4.38
C GLY A 57 -4.19 -1.96 3.78
N SER A 58 -4.29 -2.99 4.60
CA SER A 58 -4.21 -4.39 4.18
C SER A 58 -5.48 -4.86 3.45
N GLY A 59 -6.65 -4.80 4.10
CA GLY A 59 -7.89 -5.37 3.54
C GLY A 59 -8.52 -4.52 2.45
N VAL A 60 -8.79 -3.23 2.71
CA VAL A 60 -9.38 -2.35 1.69
C VAL A 60 -8.40 -2.06 0.57
N GLY A 61 -7.10 -1.90 0.90
CA GLY A 61 -6.05 -1.69 -0.09
C GLY A 61 -5.95 -2.87 -1.06
N THR A 62 -6.02 -4.10 -0.55
CA THR A 62 -6.02 -5.31 -1.39
C THR A 62 -7.26 -5.38 -2.27
N TYR A 63 -8.46 -5.16 -1.72
CA TYR A 63 -9.69 -5.09 -2.50
C TYR A 63 -9.57 -4.07 -3.65
N PHE A 64 -9.01 -2.91 -3.35
CA PHE A 64 -8.83 -1.85 -4.33
C PHE A 64 -7.81 -2.22 -5.42
N SER A 65 -6.74 -2.92 -5.05
CA SER A 65 -5.74 -3.41 -6.02
C SER A 65 -6.35 -4.44 -6.98
N GLU A 66 -7.14 -5.40 -6.46
CA GLU A 66 -7.87 -6.37 -7.29
C GLU A 66 -8.86 -5.65 -8.22
N PHE A 67 -9.62 -4.71 -7.70
CA PHE A 67 -10.56 -3.91 -8.48
C PHE A 67 -9.89 -3.13 -9.62
N ILE A 68 -8.72 -2.52 -9.36
CA ILE A 68 -7.94 -1.86 -10.43
C ILE A 68 -7.53 -2.87 -11.50
N LYS A 69 -7.07 -4.05 -11.11
CA LYS A 69 -6.62 -5.07 -12.07
C LYS A 69 -7.78 -5.65 -12.87
N GLU A 70 -8.97 -5.77 -12.29
CA GLU A 70 -10.20 -6.16 -13.01
C GLU A 70 -10.62 -5.11 -14.04
N LEU A 71 -10.57 -3.83 -13.70
CA LEU A 71 -10.92 -2.74 -14.61
C LEU A 71 -9.89 -2.55 -15.74
N PHE A 72 -8.62 -2.77 -15.43
CA PHE A 72 -7.50 -2.49 -16.34
C PHE A 72 -6.56 -3.70 -16.47
N PRO A 73 -7.03 -4.85 -16.96
CA PRO A 73 -6.25 -6.10 -16.97
C PRO A 73 -4.96 -6.02 -17.79
N SER A 74 -4.93 -5.15 -18.80
CA SER A 74 -3.74 -4.94 -19.67
C SER A 74 -2.74 -3.93 -19.11
N LYS A 75 -3.06 -3.23 -18.03
CA LYS A 75 -2.18 -2.24 -17.43
C LYS A 75 -1.35 -2.84 -16.32
N ILE A 76 -0.12 -2.34 -16.19
CA ILE A 76 0.78 -2.76 -15.13
C ILE A 76 0.26 -2.24 -13.79
N LEU A 77 0.15 -3.14 -12.80
CA LEU A 77 -0.12 -2.81 -11.41
C LEU A 77 1.07 -3.24 -10.55
N MET A 78 1.73 -2.26 -9.95
CA MET A 78 2.81 -2.45 -8.99
C MET A 78 2.32 -2.11 -7.59
N ASN A 79 2.47 -3.01 -6.63
CA ASN A 79 2.13 -2.76 -5.23
C ASN A 79 3.39 -2.60 -4.38
N CYS A 80 3.52 -1.47 -3.68
CA CYS A 80 4.49 -1.28 -2.62
C CYS A 80 3.85 -1.64 -1.27
N LEU A 81 4.36 -2.68 -0.65
CA LEU A 81 3.86 -3.25 0.60
C LEU A 81 4.78 -2.85 1.75
N ILE A 82 4.25 -2.09 2.71
CA ILE A 82 4.99 -1.67 3.89
C ILE A 82 4.90 -2.77 4.95
N TRP A 83 6.03 -3.47 5.15
CA TRP A 83 6.15 -4.52 6.15
C TRP A 83 6.14 -3.91 7.55
N PRO A 84 5.29 -4.41 8.45
CA PRO A 84 5.21 -3.88 9.80
C PRO A 84 6.45 -4.19 10.62
N TYR A 85 6.59 -3.50 11.74
CA TYR A 85 7.61 -3.84 12.74
C TYR A 85 7.43 -5.27 13.25
N SER A 86 8.55 -5.96 13.50
CA SER A 86 8.57 -7.32 14.08
C SER A 86 7.93 -7.36 15.48
N ARG A 87 8.01 -6.26 16.21
CA ARG A 87 7.32 -6.04 17.50
C ARG A 87 6.12 -5.14 17.32
N GLY A 88 5.14 -5.59 16.52
CA GLY A 88 3.92 -4.84 16.28
C GLY A 88 2.90 -4.95 17.42
N GLU A 89 2.08 -3.92 17.58
CA GLU A 89 1.02 -3.85 18.60
C GLU A 89 -0.24 -4.65 18.22
N ILE A 90 -0.35 -5.08 16.95
CA ILE A 90 -1.55 -5.71 16.40
C ILE A 90 -1.45 -7.23 16.52
N ILE A 91 -2.28 -7.85 17.35
CA ILE A 91 -2.28 -9.30 17.59
C ILE A 91 -2.45 -10.10 16.27
N VAL A 92 -3.33 -9.65 15.38
CA VAL A 92 -3.64 -10.31 14.10
C VAL A 92 -2.73 -9.87 12.95
N GLN A 93 -1.65 -9.15 13.21
CA GLN A 93 -0.73 -8.61 12.23
C GLN A 93 -0.26 -9.66 11.22
N SER A 94 0.18 -10.83 11.71
CA SER A 94 0.71 -11.90 10.85
C SER A 94 -0.37 -12.43 9.89
N MET A 95 -1.62 -12.55 10.34
CA MET A 95 -2.74 -12.99 9.50
C MET A 95 -3.07 -11.94 8.43
N ASN A 96 -3.17 -10.67 8.82
CA ASN A 96 -3.40 -9.58 7.87
C ASN A 96 -2.29 -9.51 6.82
N THR A 97 -1.03 -9.63 7.25
CA THR A 97 0.14 -9.65 6.37
C THR A 97 0.08 -10.80 5.38
N LEU A 98 -0.18 -12.03 5.87
CA LEU A 98 -0.27 -13.22 5.01
C LEU A 98 -1.35 -13.07 3.94
N LEU A 99 -2.57 -12.69 4.35
CA LEU A 99 -3.69 -12.50 3.43
C LEU A 99 -3.40 -11.42 2.39
N THR A 100 -2.83 -10.30 2.80
CA THR A 100 -2.47 -9.21 1.88
C THR A 100 -1.44 -9.65 0.86
N ILE A 101 -0.37 -10.36 1.27
CA ILE A 101 0.67 -10.82 0.35
C ILE A 101 0.10 -11.82 -0.65
N VAL A 102 -0.68 -12.80 -0.19
CA VAL A 102 -1.28 -13.81 -1.08
C VAL A 102 -2.16 -13.14 -2.14
N HIS A 103 -3.09 -12.31 -1.73
CA HIS A 103 -3.99 -11.61 -2.66
C HIS A 103 -3.25 -10.64 -3.58
N SER A 104 -2.33 -9.84 -3.03
CA SER A 104 -1.54 -8.91 -3.84
C SER A 104 -0.64 -9.62 -4.85
N SER A 105 -0.09 -10.81 -4.51
CA SER A 105 0.75 -11.58 -5.44
C SER A 105 -0.03 -12.14 -6.63
N ILE A 106 -1.32 -12.34 -6.47
CA ILE A 106 -2.20 -12.82 -7.55
C ILE A 106 -2.68 -11.66 -8.42
N SER A 107 -2.99 -10.52 -7.80
CA SER A 107 -3.60 -9.37 -8.48
C SER A 107 -2.61 -8.39 -9.10
N SER A 108 -1.33 -8.45 -8.74
CA SER A 108 -0.32 -7.48 -9.19
C SER A 108 0.70 -8.08 -10.15
N ASP A 109 1.26 -7.26 -11.02
CA ASP A 109 2.35 -7.65 -11.91
C ASP A 109 3.71 -7.61 -11.21
N GLY A 110 3.81 -6.89 -10.09
CA GLY A 110 5.01 -6.83 -9.27
C GLY A 110 4.76 -6.31 -7.86
N LEU A 111 5.59 -6.76 -6.91
CA LEU A 111 5.55 -6.35 -5.52
C LEU A 111 6.89 -5.75 -5.12
N ILE A 112 6.84 -4.60 -4.44
CA ILE A 112 7.99 -4.00 -3.76
C ILE A 112 7.69 -4.09 -2.27
N ILE A 113 8.59 -4.69 -1.49
CA ILE A 113 8.43 -4.81 -0.04
C ILE A 113 9.40 -3.86 0.65
N CYS A 114 8.85 -2.91 1.40
CA CYS A 114 9.61 -1.97 2.22
C CYS A 114 9.43 -2.34 3.69
N ASP A 115 10.53 -2.58 4.39
CA ASP A 115 10.53 -3.07 5.78
C ASP A 115 10.78 -1.89 6.74
N ASN A 116 9.84 -1.68 7.68
CA ASN A 116 9.97 -0.62 8.69
C ASN A 116 11.15 -0.82 9.63
N ASP A 117 11.46 -2.08 10.02
CA ASP A 117 12.61 -2.35 10.90
C ASP A 117 13.91 -1.98 10.18
N LYS A 118 14.05 -2.34 8.89
CA LYS A 118 15.24 -1.98 8.09
C LYS A 118 15.32 -0.48 7.83
N ALA A 119 14.21 0.19 7.53
CA ALA A 119 14.20 1.64 7.36
C ALA A 119 14.64 2.35 8.65
N SER A 120 14.16 1.88 9.80
CA SER A 120 14.58 2.37 11.12
C SER A 120 16.07 2.12 11.37
N GLU A 121 16.58 0.95 11.04
CA GLU A 121 18.00 0.58 11.17
C GLU A 121 18.90 1.46 10.31
N ILE A 122 18.51 1.77 9.08
CA ILE A 122 19.23 2.71 8.20
C ILE A 122 19.25 4.10 8.82
N CYS A 123 18.14 4.57 9.37
CA CYS A 123 18.10 5.86 10.08
C CYS A 123 19.09 5.90 11.27
N LEU A 124 19.13 4.83 12.05
CA LEU A 124 20.00 4.73 13.22
C LEU A 124 21.49 4.63 12.84
N ASN A 125 21.83 3.68 11.98
CA ASN A 125 23.22 3.28 11.73
C ASN A 125 23.90 4.13 10.64
N SER A 126 23.16 4.48 9.58
CA SER A 126 23.72 5.20 8.44
C SER A 126 23.52 6.71 8.54
N LEU A 127 22.36 7.14 9.02
CA LEU A 127 22.02 8.57 9.13
C LEU A 127 22.29 9.13 10.54
N ASN A 128 22.71 8.30 11.51
CA ASN A 128 22.98 8.69 12.90
C ASN A 128 21.81 9.39 13.61
N ILE A 129 20.57 9.04 13.25
CA ILE A 129 19.35 9.59 13.88
C ILE A 129 18.99 8.70 15.07
N LYS A 130 19.23 9.17 16.30
CA LYS A 130 19.04 8.38 17.53
C LYS A 130 17.60 7.93 17.78
N ASN A 131 16.61 8.74 17.38
CA ASN A 131 15.18 8.44 17.53
C ASN A 131 14.47 8.65 16.17
N PRO A 132 14.49 7.64 15.29
CA PRO A 132 13.82 7.75 14.00
C PRO A 132 12.31 7.95 14.15
N THR A 133 11.76 8.94 13.48
CA THR A 133 10.32 9.13 13.32
C THR A 133 9.84 8.49 12.03
N PHE A 134 8.53 8.37 11.84
CA PHE A 134 7.97 7.91 10.58
C PHE A 134 8.41 8.78 9.39
N ASP A 135 8.58 10.09 9.57
CA ASP A 135 9.05 10.98 8.50
C ASP A 135 10.47 10.61 8.05
N HIS A 136 11.36 10.31 8.99
CA HIS A 136 12.71 9.85 8.66
C HIS A 136 12.69 8.53 7.88
N MET A 137 11.91 7.55 8.33
CA MET A 137 11.78 6.26 7.65
C MET A 137 11.11 6.39 6.28
N ASN A 138 10.06 7.20 6.16
CA ASN A 138 9.42 7.49 4.88
C ASN A 138 10.39 8.17 3.91
N SER A 139 11.31 9.01 4.40
CA SER A 139 12.36 9.59 3.57
C SER A 139 13.31 8.53 3.01
N VAL A 140 13.71 7.55 3.84
CA VAL A 140 14.54 6.41 3.40
C VAL A 140 13.79 5.58 2.35
N ILE A 141 12.56 5.16 2.65
CA ILE A 141 11.72 4.39 1.73
C ILE A 141 11.51 5.13 0.41
N SER A 142 11.29 6.45 0.45
CA SER A 142 11.09 7.24 -0.76
C SER A 142 12.36 7.33 -1.61
N GLN A 143 13.55 7.35 -1.01
CA GLN A 143 14.83 7.29 -1.73
C GLN A 143 15.05 5.92 -2.38
N ASP A 144 14.71 4.84 -1.68
CA ASP A 144 14.79 3.48 -2.23
C ASP A 144 13.85 3.34 -3.45
N LEU A 145 12.60 3.77 -3.31
CA LEU A 145 11.63 3.77 -4.42
C LEU A 145 12.11 4.65 -5.58
N ARG A 146 12.68 5.81 -5.29
CA ARG A 146 13.27 6.67 -6.31
C ARG A 146 14.38 5.97 -7.08
N SER A 147 15.23 5.21 -6.41
CA SER A 147 16.33 4.48 -7.05
C SER A 147 15.83 3.37 -7.99
N VAL A 148 14.64 2.82 -7.73
CA VAL A 148 14.01 1.78 -8.57
C VAL A 148 13.36 2.39 -9.82
N PHE A 149 12.69 3.54 -9.68
CA PHE A 149 11.85 4.10 -10.75
C PHE A 149 12.52 5.21 -11.57
N LEU A 150 13.53 5.86 -11.04
CA LEU A 150 14.21 6.95 -11.74
C LEU A 150 15.59 6.50 -12.22
N PRO A 151 15.97 6.86 -13.46
CA PRO A 151 17.31 6.56 -13.95
C PRO A 151 18.35 7.27 -13.09
N VAL A 152 19.45 6.58 -12.81
CA VAL A 152 20.64 7.18 -12.19
C VAL A 152 21.24 8.14 -13.21
N GLN A 153 21.33 9.42 -12.86
CA GLN A 153 22.05 10.43 -13.63
C GLN A 153 23.54 10.40 -13.27
#